data_ddfb8dd5cd9b9abfd2c6ec1780d2d968
#
_entry.id   ddfb8dd5cd9b9abfd2c6ec1780d2d968
#
_cell.length_a   1.000
_cell.length_b   1.000
_cell.length_c   1.000
_cell.angle_alpha   90.00
_cell.angle_beta   90.00
_cell.angle_gamma   90.00
#
_symmetry.space_group_name_H-M   'P 1'
#
loop_
_entity.id
_entity.type
_entity.pdbx_description
1 polymer ?
#
loop_
_entity_poly.entity_id
_entity_poly.type
_entity_poly.pdbx_seq_one_letter_code
_entity_poly.pdbx_strand_id
1 'polypeptide(L)'
;MDFGRLAELGNEGVLALMSDSTNSERKGYTMSEKTVGDVFERLFQGCRKRIVVATFASNVHRVQQIVNCAVRYNRKIAVCGRSMINMINTARELGYIDCPEDLFIDIDMMSTYNDEQLVIITTGSQ
;
A
#
# COMPACT_ATOMS: atom_id res chain seq x y z
N MET A 1 5.37 5.72 15.24
CA MET A 1 6.83 5.73 15.56
C MET A 1 6.93 5.84 17.07
N ASP A 2 7.73 5.00 17.69
CA ASP A 2 7.97 5.01 19.14
C ASP A 2 9.12 5.97 19.47
N PHE A 3 8.78 7.21 19.74
CA PHE A 3 9.75 8.25 20.09
C PHE A 3 10.38 8.03 21.49
N GLY A 4 9.65 7.35 22.41
CA GLY A 4 10.18 7.00 23.73
C GLY A 4 11.38 6.07 23.60
N ARG A 5 11.23 5.01 22.83
CA ARG A 5 12.32 4.05 22.60
C ARG A 5 13.51 4.68 21.83
N LEU A 6 13.24 5.59 20.90
CA LEU A 6 14.32 6.31 20.21
C LEU A 6 15.12 7.21 21.17
N ALA A 7 14.45 7.89 22.09
CA ALA A 7 15.12 8.72 23.09
C ALA A 7 15.96 7.88 24.07
N GLU A 8 15.45 6.72 24.51
CA GLU A 8 16.22 5.78 25.36
C GLU A 8 17.50 5.34 24.66
N LEU A 9 17.40 4.86 23.40
CA LEU A 9 18.56 4.43 22.62
C LEU A 9 19.56 5.59 22.41
N GLY A 10 19.05 6.81 22.21
CA GLY A 10 19.92 7.99 22.10
C GLY A 10 20.68 8.29 23.40
N ASN A 11 20.06 8.07 24.57
CA ASN A 11 20.70 8.23 25.88
C ASN A 11 21.73 7.12 26.18
N GLU A 12 21.46 5.89 25.74
CA GLU A 12 22.42 4.77 25.86
C GLU A 12 23.67 4.98 24.97
N GLY A 13 23.56 5.79 23.94
CA GLY A 13 24.59 6.04 22.94
C GLY A 13 24.50 5.06 21.77
N VAL A 14 24.62 5.58 20.56
CA VAL A 14 24.53 4.81 19.30
C VAL A 14 25.84 4.94 18.54
N LEU A 15 26.50 3.80 18.29
CA LEU A 15 27.76 3.77 17.53
C LEU A 15 27.55 4.17 16.07
N ALA A 16 26.46 3.70 15.46
CA ALA A 16 26.12 4.01 14.06
C ALA A 16 24.60 4.02 13.89
N LEU A 17 24.09 5.07 13.23
CA LEU A 17 22.69 5.16 12.80
C LEU A 17 22.63 4.93 11.29
N MET A 18 22.00 3.83 10.87
CA MET A 18 21.69 3.56 9.47
C MET A 18 20.21 3.83 9.22
N SER A 19 19.94 4.86 8.45
CA SER A 19 18.56 5.32 8.16
C SER A 19 18.38 5.56 6.68
N ASP A 20 17.15 5.42 6.19
CA ASP A 20 16.79 5.87 4.85
C ASP A 20 17.04 7.39 4.75
N SER A 21 17.80 7.79 3.74
CA SER A 21 18.14 9.16 3.45
C SER A 21 17.57 9.67 2.12
N THR A 22 16.63 8.95 1.54
CA THR A 22 15.92 9.36 0.32
C THR A 22 15.29 10.74 0.54
N ASN A 23 15.56 11.68 -0.36
CA ASN A 23 15.13 13.07 -0.25
C ASN A 23 15.78 13.91 0.89
N SER A 24 16.83 13.45 1.55
CA SER A 24 17.48 14.21 2.64
C SER A 24 17.98 15.59 2.20
N GLU A 25 18.34 15.76 0.92
CA GLU A 25 18.78 17.04 0.34
C GLU A 25 17.62 17.96 -0.10
N ARG A 26 16.38 17.45 -0.11
CA ARG A 26 15.21 18.24 -0.51
C ARG A 26 14.69 19.06 0.67
N LYS A 27 14.51 20.37 0.47
CA LYS A 27 13.89 21.23 1.47
C LYS A 27 12.42 20.87 1.67
N GLY A 28 11.96 20.90 2.92
CA GLY A 28 10.58 20.62 3.29
C GLY A 28 10.41 19.29 4.00
N TYR A 29 9.21 18.75 3.96
CA TYR A 29 8.85 17.47 4.59
C TYR A 29 7.87 16.72 3.70
N THR A 30 7.85 15.40 3.85
CA THR A 30 6.88 14.53 3.19
C THR A 30 5.61 14.44 4.05
N MET A 31 4.46 14.59 3.44
CA MET A 31 3.16 14.43 4.11
C MET A 31 3.00 13.01 4.65
N SER A 32 2.21 12.89 5.72
CA SER A 32 1.91 11.58 6.31
C SER A 32 1.16 10.67 5.33
N GLU A 33 1.42 9.37 5.40
CA GLU A 33 0.65 8.34 4.65
C GLU A 33 -0.86 8.41 4.90
N LYS A 34 -1.31 8.99 6.01
CA LYS A 34 -2.74 9.23 6.27
C LYS A 34 -3.39 10.10 5.20
N THR A 35 -2.67 11.10 4.69
CA THR A 35 -3.20 11.98 3.63
C THR A 35 -3.43 11.24 2.31
N VAL A 36 -2.66 10.17 2.06
CA VAL A 36 -2.85 9.30 0.89
C VAL A 36 -4.18 8.56 0.98
N GLY A 37 -4.58 8.13 2.18
CA GLY A 37 -5.89 7.49 2.41
C GLY A 37 -7.06 8.38 2.01
N ASP A 38 -7.03 9.66 2.39
CA ASP A 38 -8.08 10.64 2.02
C ASP A 38 -8.15 10.86 0.50
N VAL A 39 -7.01 10.81 -0.18
CA VAL A 39 -6.95 10.91 -1.65
C VAL A 39 -7.56 9.66 -2.28
N PHE A 40 -7.22 8.46 -1.78
CA PHE A 40 -7.82 7.21 -2.26
C PHE A 40 -9.35 7.23 -2.11
N GLU A 41 -9.87 7.62 -0.95
CA GLU A 41 -11.32 7.73 -0.74
C GLU A 41 -11.99 8.58 -1.83
N ARG A 42 -11.47 9.75 -2.11
CA ARG A 42 -12.02 10.65 -3.15
C ARG A 42 -11.94 10.04 -4.55
N LEU A 43 -10.81 9.38 -4.87
CA LEU A 43 -10.61 8.76 -6.18
C LEU A 43 -11.54 7.56 -6.37
N PHE A 44 -11.68 6.71 -5.36
CA PHE A 44 -12.54 5.54 -5.44
C PHE A 44 -14.02 5.90 -5.54
N GLN A 45 -14.45 6.88 -4.75
CA GLN A 45 -15.85 7.38 -4.76
C GLN A 45 -16.27 7.92 -6.13
N GLY A 46 -15.38 8.65 -6.81
CA GLY A 46 -15.69 9.32 -8.07
C GLY A 46 -15.44 8.47 -9.32
N CYS A 47 -14.70 7.38 -9.23
CA CYS A 47 -14.27 6.62 -10.39
C CYS A 47 -15.26 5.53 -10.78
N ARG A 48 -15.80 5.62 -12.01
CA ARG A 48 -16.68 4.58 -12.61
C ARG A 48 -15.92 3.67 -13.58
N LYS A 49 -14.60 3.74 -13.58
CA LYS A 49 -13.74 2.90 -14.42
C LYS A 49 -12.77 2.11 -13.57
N ARG A 50 -11.98 1.27 -14.22
CA ARG A 50 -10.88 0.53 -13.60
C ARG A 50 -9.89 1.48 -12.95
N ILE A 51 -9.49 1.17 -11.72
CA ILE A 51 -8.46 1.92 -11.00
C ILE A 51 -7.16 1.14 -11.10
N VAL A 52 -6.08 1.81 -11.50
CA VAL A 52 -4.74 1.23 -11.51
C VAL A 52 -3.87 2.01 -10.54
N VAL A 53 -3.29 1.31 -9.57
CA VAL A 53 -2.40 1.90 -8.57
C VAL A 53 -1.01 1.29 -8.70
N ALA A 54 -0.03 2.10 -9.04
CA ALA A 54 1.38 1.73 -9.01
C ALA A 54 1.98 2.14 -7.66
N THR A 55 2.58 1.19 -6.94
CA THR A 55 3.24 1.44 -5.65
C THR A 55 4.40 0.47 -5.43
N PHE A 56 5.28 0.81 -4.49
CA PHE A 56 6.35 -0.10 -4.09
C PHE A 56 5.79 -1.30 -3.33
N ALA A 57 6.29 -2.49 -3.63
CA ALA A 57 5.88 -3.72 -2.95
C ALA A 57 6.12 -3.67 -1.43
N SER A 58 7.16 -2.97 -0.97
CA SER A 58 7.48 -2.79 0.45
C SER A 58 6.50 -1.91 1.24
N ASN A 59 5.61 -1.18 0.56
CA ASN A 59 4.67 -0.28 1.25
C ASN A 59 3.37 -1.00 1.63
N VAL A 60 3.44 -1.87 2.63
CA VAL A 60 2.30 -2.67 3.14
C VAL A 60 1.14 -1.79 3.61
N HIS A 61 1.44 -0.66 4.28
CA HIS A 61 0.40 0.26 4.75
C HIS A 61 -0.42 0.85 3.61
N ARG A 62 0.22 1.21 2.49
CA ARG A 62 -0.47 1.72 1.31
C ARG A 62 -1.34 0.65 0.66
N VAL A 63 -0.86 -0.59 0.61
CA VAL A 63 -1.65 -1.72 0.12
C VAL A 63 -2.88 -1.92 1.00
N GLN A 64 -2.75 -1.83 2.34
CA GLN A 64 -3.91 -1.93 3.24
C GLN A 64 -4.91 -0.79 3.01
N GLN A 65 -4.47 0.44 2.74
CA GLN A 65 -5.38 1.54 2.41
C GLN A 65 -6.16 1.27 1.12
N ILE A 66 -5.50 0.71 0.09
CA ILE A 66 -6.16 0.31 -1.16
C ILE A 66 -7.17 -0.80 -0.90
N VAL A 67 -6.81 -1.80 -0.09
CA VAL A 67 -7.70 -2.89 0.34
C VAL A 67 -8.95 -2.34 1.01
N ASN A 68 -8.79 -1.44 1.98
CA ASN A 68 -9.90 -0.82 2.69
C ASN A 68 -10.87 -0.08 1.74
N CYS A 69 -10.31 0.69 0.79
CA CYS A 69 -11.12 1.35 -0.23
C CYS A 69 -11.80 0.35 -1.16
N ALA A 70 -11.11 -0.70 -1.62
CA ALA A 70 -11.70 -1.71 -2.49
C ALA A 70 -12.88 -2.42 -1.82
N VAL A 71 -12.75 -2.80 -0.55
CA VAL A 71 -13.85 -3.37 0.24
C VAL A 71 -15.02 -2.39 0.35
N ARG A 72 -14.75 -1.14 0.73
CA ARG A 72 -15.79 -0.10 0.90
C ARG A 72 -16.58 0.17 -0.37
N TYR A 73 -15.90 0.19 -1.51
CA TYR A 73 -16.51 0.49 -2.82
C TYR A 73 -16.85 -0.77 -3.63
N ASN A 74 -16.88 -1.94 -2.99
CA ASN A 74 -17.24 -3.23 -3.58
C ASN A 74 -16.46 -3.54 -4.87
N ARG A 75 -15.13 -3.38 -4.81
CA ARG A 75 -14.22 -3.66 -5.90
C ARG A 75 -13.35 -4.88 -5.59
N LYS A 76 -13.02 -5.66 -6.60
CA LYS A 76 -12.03 -6.74 -6.54
C LYS A 76 -10.64 -6.21 -6.88
N ILE A 77 -9.61 -6.85 -6.35
CA ILE A 77 -8.22 -6.46 -6.56
C ILE A 77 -7.51 -7.54 -7.37
N ALA A 78 -6.97 -7.15 -8.52
CA ALA A 78 -5.99 -7.95 -9.25
C ALA A 78 -4.59 -7.41 -8.97
N VAL A 79 -3.61 -8.31 -8.80
CA VAL A 79 -2.23 -7.93 -8.50
C VAL A 79 -1.32 -8.29 -9.66
N CYS A 80 -0.52 -7.33 -10.10
CA CYS A 80 0.43 -7.50 -11.19
C CYS A 80 1.87 -7.35 -10.68
N GLY A 81 2.71 -8.33 -11.00
CA GLY A 81 4.11 -8.35 -10.60
C GLY A 81 4.41 -9.32 -9.47
N ARG A 82 5.41 -10.20 -9.70
CA ARG A 82 5.77 -11.30 -8.80
C ARG A 82 6.13 -10.81 -7.39
N SER A 83 6.91 -9.74 -7.27
CA SER A 83 7.31 -9.18 -5.97
C SER A 83 6.12 -8.65 -5.17
N MET A 84 5.14 -8.04 -5.84
CA MET A 84 3.92 -7.54 -5.20
C MET A 84 3.05 -8.70 -4.71
N ILE A 85 2.87 -9.74 -5.53
CA ILE A 85 2.11 -10.94 -5.16
C ILE A 85 2.73 -11.60 -3.94
N ASN A 86 4.05 -11.84 -3.94
CA ASN A 86 4.75 -12.47 -2.83
C ASN A 86 4.62 -11.64 -1.55
N MET A 87 4.80 -10.32 -1.64
CA MET A 87 4.66 -9.42 -0.48
C MET A 87 3.24 -9.46 0.09
N ILE A 88 2.22 -9.37 -0.75
CA ILE A 88 0.82 -9.39 -0.29
C ILE A 88 0.51 -10.73 0.39
N ASN A 89 0.91 -11.85 -0.19
CA ASN A 89 0.68 -13.17 0.41
C ASN A 89 1.35 -13.28 1.78
N THR A 90 2.64 -12.94 1.87
CA THR A 90 3.37 -12.93 3.15
C THR A 90 2.73 -12.00 4.18
N ALA A 91 2.33 -10.80 3.76
CA ALA A 91 1.71 -9.82 4.66
C ALA A 91 0.32 -10.28 5.16
N ARG A 92 -0.43 -11.03 4.34
CA ARG A 92 -1.70 -11.66 4.76
C ARG A 92 -1.45 -12.80 5.76
N GLU A 93 -0.50 -13.68 5.48
CA GLU A 93 -0.11 -14.79 6.38
C GLU A 93 0.33 -14.27 7.76
N LEU A 94 1.05 -13.14 7.78
CA LEU A 94 1.52 -12.49 9.01
C LEU A 94 0.47 -11.59 9.69
N GLY A 95 -0.73 -11.43 9.10
CA GLY A 95 -1.80 -10.60 9.64
C GLY A 95 -1.59 -9.09 9.50
N TYR A 96 -0.68 -8.65 8.63
CA TYR A 96 -0.47 -7.23 8.34
C TYR A 96 -1.45 -6.67 7.29
N ILE A 97 -2.02 -7.54 6.46
CA ILE A 97 -3.10 -7.19 5.54
C ILE A 97 -4.34 -7.96 5.97
N ASP A 98 -5.34 -7.21 6.41
CA ASP A 98 -6.66 -7.72 6.75
C ASP A 98 -7.64 -7.46 5.60
N CYS A 99 -8.24 -8.52 5.07
CA CYS A 99 -9.15 -8.45 3.93
C CYS A 99 -10.03 -9.68 3.83
N PRO A 100 -11.23 -9.59 3.19
CA PRO A 100 -12.03 -10.73 2.82
C PRO A 100 -11.24 -11.70 1.92
N GLU A 101 -11.49 -13.01 2.06
CA GLU A 101 -10.77 -14.04 1.28
C GLU A 101 -10.97 -13.90 -0.22
N ASP A 102 -12.14 -13.48 -0.64
CA ASP A 102 -12.55 -13.34 -2.04
C ASP A 102 -12.23 -11.97 -2.65
N LEU A 103 -11.50 -11.11 -1.93
CA LEU A 103 -11.16 -9.76 -2.40
C LEU A 103 -10.16 -9.78 -3.55
N PHE A 104 -9.13 -10.61 -3.42
CA PHE A 104 -8.09 -10.75 -4.44
C PHE A 104 -8.50 -11.77 -5.49
N ILE A 105 -8.33 -11.41 -6.75
CA ILE A 105 -8.63 -12.26 -7.90
C ILE A 105 -7.38 -12.45 -8.76
N ASP A 106 -7.34 -13.57 -9.49
CA ASP A 106 -6.31 -13.78 -10.51
C ASP A 106 -6.46 -12.76 -11.64
N ILE A 107 -5.32 -12.33 -12.19
CA ILE A 107 -5.28 -11.35 -13.26
C ILE A 107 -6.07 -11.81 -14.50
N ASP A 108 -6.09 -13.10 -14.77
CA ASP A 108 -6.81 -13.70 -15.89
C ASP A 108 -8.33 -13.62 -15.72
N MET A 109 -8.81 -13.49 -14.48
CA MET A 109 -10.23 -13.35 -14.16
C MET A 109 -10.76 -11.92 -14.34
N MET A 110 -9.91 -10.94 -14.62
CA MET A 110 -10.34 -9.54 -14.75
C MET A 110 -11.40 -9.33 -15.83
N SER A 111 -11.39 -10.12 -16.89
CA SER A 111 -12.38 -10.04 -17.97
C SER A 111 -13.81 -10.40 -17.56
N THR A 112 -13.98 -11.06 -16.42
CA THR A 112 -15.30 -11.44 -15.88
C THR A 112 -15.96 -10.34 -15.03
N TYR A 113 -15.22 -9.25 -14.75
CA TYR A 113 -15.70 -8.12 -13.95
C TYR A 113 -15.82 -6.86 -14.81
N ASN A 114 -16.78 -6.01 -14.46
CA ASN A 114 -16.89 -4.69 -15.06
C ASN A 114 -15.75 -3.78 -14.57
N ASP A 115 -15.38 -2.79 -15.38
CA ASP A 115 -14.29 -1.86 -15.06
C ASP A 115 -14.45 -1.16 -13.70
N GLU A 116 -15.68 -0.79 -13.35
CA GLU A 116 -15.99 -0.14 -12.07
C GLU A 116 -15.83 -1.05 -10.85
N GLN A 117 -15.72 -2.36 -11.07
CA GLN A 117 -15.53 -3.36 -10.02
C GLN A 117 -14.06 -3.75 -9.84
N LEU A 118 -13.14 -3.15 -10.58
CA LEU A 118 -11.74 -3.56 -10.60
C LEU A 118 -10.78 -2.50 -10.07
N VAL A 119 -9.83 -3.00 -9.28
CA VAL A 119 -8.60 -2.31 -8.92
C VAL A 119 -7.43 -3.18 -9.33
N ILE A 120 -6.42 -2.61 -9.95
CA ILE A 120 -5.17 -3.30 -10.28
C ILE A 120 -4.07 -2.67 -9.44
N ILE A 121 -3.37 -3.50 -8.66
CA ILE A 121 -2.16 -3.09 -7.95
C ILE A 121 -0.95 -3.61 -8.73
N THR A 122 -0.02 -2.72 -9.03
CA THR A 122 1.22 -3.05 -9.73
C THR A 122 2.43 -2.38 -9.10
N THR A 123 3.61 -2.94 -9.32
CA THR A 123 4.86 -2.22 -9.05
C THR A 123 5.10 -1.23 -10.18
N GLY A 124 5.63 -0.06 -9.85
CA GLY A 124 6.15 0.85 -10.87
C GLY A 124 7.31 0.21 -11.63
N SER A 125 7.61 0.72 -12.82
CA SER A 125 8.84 0.35 -13.53
C SER A 125 10.05 0.78 -12.69
N GLN A 126 10.89 -0.17 -12.36
CA GLN A 126 12.21 0.06 -11.76
C GLN A 126 13.28 -0.05 -12.83
#